data_6301a4896342b19e0f60de0ab189e702
#
_entry.id   6301a4896342b19e0f60de0ab189e702
#
_cell.length_a   1.000
_cell.length_b   1.000
_cell.length_c   1.000
_cell.angle_alpha   90.00
_cell.angle_beta   90.00
_cell.angle_gamma   90.00
#
_symmetry.space_group_name_H-M   'P 1'
#
loop_
_entity.id
_entity.type
_entity.pdbx_description
1 polymer ?
#
loop_
_entity_poly.entity_id
_entity_poly.type
_entity_poly.pdbx_seq_one_letter_code
_entity_poly.pdbx_strand_id
1 'polypeptide(L)'
;MKDYYQILEVSYSATSEEIKSSYRRLLKKWHPDVNDSQENKLRTQEIIEAYEILGNNETRSRYDKEYQRKQSFSRSQDVEYQYQDADLEQDIYNAQKKAADTVQEFINDFKKRGSRAKSAAWQEAKKQGIALVQIFVFFALVSIILRACS
;
A
#
# COMPACT_ATOMS: atom_id res chain seq x y z
N MET A 1 -2.32 -22.93 -6.17
CA MET A 1 -2.05 -22.49 -4.78
C MET A 1 -0.78 -21.65 -4.79
N LYS A 2 -0.80 -20.42 -4.25
CA LYS A 2 0.38 -19.54 -4.12
C LYS A 2 1.31 -20.06 -3.02
N ASP A 3 2.61 -19.78 -3.16
CA ASP A 3 3.60 -20.05 -2.10
C ASP A 3 3.78 -18.81 -1.22
N TYR A 4 3.08 -18.77 -0.09
CA TYR A 4 3.10 -17.63 0.81
C TYR A 4 4.43 -17.48 1.57
N TYR A 5 5.18 -18.56 1.78
CA TYR A 5 6.51 -18.49 2.39
C TYR A 5 7.49 -17.80 1.44
N GLN A 6 7.43 -18.14 0.15
CA GLN A 6 8.23 -17.49 -0.88
C GLN A 6 7.86 -16.01 -1.04
N ILE A 7 6.57 -15.67 -1.00
CA ILE A 7 6.08 -14.27 -1.09
C ILE A 7 6.64 -13.44 0.06
N LEU A 8 6.65 -13.98 1.29
CA LEU A 8 7.22 -13.31 2.46
C LEU A 8 8.75 -13.44 2.57
N GLU A 9 9.42 -14.13 1.63
CA GLU A 9 10.87 -14.34 1.65
C GLU A 9 11.37 -14.98 2.96
N VAL A 10 10.65 -15.97 3.48
CA VAL A 10 10.96 -16.69 4.72
C VAL A 10 11.02 -18.20 4.51
N SER A 11 11.70 -18.92 5.43
CA SER A 11 11.72 -20.39 5.43
C SER A 11 10.36 -20.97 5.83
N TYR A 12 10.06 -22.20 5.37
CA TYR A 12 8.89 -22.97 5.84
C TYR A 12 8.93 -23.26 7.35
N SER A 13 10.13 -23.27 7.95
CA SER A 13 10.33 -23.39 9.40
C SER A 13 10.34 -22.07 10.15
N ALA A 14 10.02 -20.95 9.49
CA ALA A 14 10.06 -19.63 10.10
C ALA A 14 9.12 -19.52 11.29
N THR A 15 9.60 -18.85 12.33
CA THR A 15 8.81 -18.49 13.51
C THR A 15 7.78 -17.40 13.17
N SER A 16 6.78 -17.22 14.04
CA SER A 16 5.78 -16.16 13.87
C SER A 16 6.42 -14.75 13.90
N GLU A 17 7.50 -14.58 14.67
CA GLU A 17 8.27 -13.33 14.72
C GLU A 17 9.02 -13.05 13.40
N GLU A 18 9.62 -14.07 12.79
CA GLU A 18 10.28 -13.95 11.50
C GLU A 18 9.30 -13.61 10.38
N ILE A 19 8.13 -14.26 10.35
CA ILE A 19 7.03 -13.95 9.43
C ILE A 19 6.59 -12.49 9.59
N LYS A 20 6.34 -12.04 10.83
CA LYS A 20 5.92 -10.67 11.14
C LYS A 20 7.00 -9.63 10.79
N SER A 21 8.26 -9.94 11.05
CA SER A 21 9.39 -9.08 10.73
C SER A 21 9.55 -8.91 9.22
N SER A 22 9.48 -10.02 8.47
CA SER A 22 9.57 -10.00 7.01
C SER A 22 8.40 -9.25 6.38
N TYR A 23 7.17 -9.49 6.85
CA TYR A 23 5.99 -8.74 6.42
C TYR A 23 6.21 -7.22 6.54
N ARG A 24 6.65 -6.74 7.72
CA ARG A 24 6.90 -5.30 7.96
C ARG A 24 7.99 -4.75 7.03
N ARG A 25 9.06 -5.50 6.83
CA ARG A 25 10.17 -5.14 5.94
C ARG A 25 9.69 -5.01 4.49
N LEU A 26 8.95 -6.01 4.01
CA LEU A 26 8.44 -6.05 2.64
C LEU A 26 7.35 -4.99 2.41
N LEU A 27 6.44 -4.81 3.36
CA LEU A 27 5.40 -3.78 3.26
C LEU A 27 6.02 -2.37 3.16
N LYS A 28 7.09 -2.09 3.93
CA LYS A 28 7.81 -0.82 3.83
C LYS A 28 8.49 -0.65 2.46
N LYS A 29 9.05 -1.73 1.90
CA LYS A 29 9.74 -1.73 0.60
C LYS A 29 8.78 -1.50 -0.57
N TRP A 30 7.62 -2.14 -0.55
CA TRP A 30 6.65 -2.17 -1.65
C TRP A 30 5.43 -1.27 -1.44
N HIS A 31 5.43 -0.45 -0.38
CA HIS A 31 4.30 0.43 -0.07
C HIS A 31 3.97 1.35 -1.25
N PRO A 32 2.67 1.55 -1.58
CA PRO A 32 2.26 2.42 -2.69
C PRO A 32 2.74 3.87 -2.58
N ASP A 33 3.02 4.36 -1.36
CA ASP A 33 3.60 5.69 -1.14
C ASP A 33 5.03 5.82 -1.68
N VAL A 34 5.76 4.70 -1.80
CA VAL A 34 7.14 4.70 -2.31
C VAL A 34 7.14 4.76 -3.84
N ASN A 35 6.22 4.02 -4.46
CA ASN A 35 6.05 3.99 -5.91
C ASN A 35 4.60 3.58 -6.25
N ASP A 36 3.84 4.48 -6.89
CA ASP A 36 2.43 4.24 -7.30
C ASP A 36 2.34 3.43 -8.62
N SER A 37 3.23 2.45 -8.81
CA SER A 37 3.16 1.54 -9.95
C SER A 37 2.15 0.41 -9.70
N GLN A 38 1.59 -0.14 -10.79
CA GLN A 38 0.71 -1.29 -10.71
C GLN A 38 1.42 -2.51 -10.11
N GLU A 39 2.71 -2.66 -10.39
CA GLU A 39 3.54 -3.73 -9.83
C GLU A 39 3.63 -3.63 -8.30
N ASN A 40 3.91 -2.43 -7.75
CA ASN A 40 3.96 -2.23 -6.30
C ASN A 40 2.62 -2.55 -5.63
N LYS A 41 1.50 -2.18 -6.25
CA LYS A 41 0.16 -2.48 -5.75
C LYS A 41 -0.09 -3.97 -5.66
N LEU A 42 0.23 -4.72 -6.72
CA LEU A 42 0.10 -6.18 -6.75
C LEU A 42 1.01 -6.85 -5.74
N ARG A 43 2.27 -6.42 -5.63
CA ARG A 43 3.21 -6.96 -4.63
C ARG A 43 2.76 -6.68 -3.21
N THR A 44 2.29 -5.47 -2.93
CA THR A 44 1.73 -5.13 -1.61
C THR A 44 0.53 -6.00 -1.27
N GLN A 45 -0.36 -6.23 -2.24
CA GLN A 45 -1.52 -7.10 -2.05
C GLN A 45 -1.10 -8.55 -1.74
N GLU A 46 -0.15 -9.11 -2.49
CA GLU A 46 0.37 -10.46 -2.25
C GLU A 46 1.03 -10.59 -0.86
N ILE A 47 1.79 -9.59 -0.43
CA ILE A 47 2.45 -9.55 0.88
C ILE A 47 1.41 -9.53 2.02
N ILE A 48 0.35 -8.73 1.90
CA ILE A 48 -0.72 -8.65 2.89
C ILE A 48 -1.49 -9.99 2.92
N GLU A 49 -1.89 -10.53 1.77
CA GLU A 49 -2.54 -11.82 1.64
C GLU A 49 -1.74 -12.94 2.33
N ALA A 50 -0.43 -13.03 2.04
CA ALA A 50 0.45 -14.02 2.62
C ALA A 50 0.54 -13.89 4.16
N TYR A 51 0.59 -12.66 4.68
CA TYR A 51 0.63 -12.43 6.12
C TYR A 51 -0.70 -12.76 6.81
N GLU A 52 -1.86 -12.51 6.18
CA GLU A 52 -3.17 -12.88 6.74
C GLU A 52 -3.27 -14.40 6.93
N ILE A 53 -2.67 -15.19 6.05
CA ILE A 53 -2.67 -16.66 6.14
C ILE A 53 -1.59 -17.18 7.10
N LEU A 54 -0.34 -16.72 6.99
CA LEU A 54 0.78 -17.26 7.76
C LEU A 54 0.93 -16.62 9.15
N GLY A 55 0.37 -15.43 9.37
CA GLY A 55 0.45 -14.70 10.63
C GLY A 55 -0.47 -15.23 11.73
N ASN A 56 -1.48 -16.03 11.38
CA ASN A 56 -2.37 -16.69 12.32
C ASN A 56 -2.03 -18.19 12.36
N ASN A 57 -1.81 -18.73 13.55
CA ASN A 57 -1.40 -20.13 13.73
C ASN A 57 -2.42 -21.16 13.21
N GLU A 58 -3.72 -20.83 13.27
CA GLU A 58 -4.79 -21.73 12.82
C GLU A 58 -4.83 -21.81 11.29
N THR A 59 -4.90 -20.65 10.61
CA THR A 59 -4.89 -20.60 9.14
C THR A 59 -3.58 -21.11 8.56
N ARG A 60 -2.44 -20.80 9.20
CA ARG A 60 -1.13 -21.33 8.84
C ARG A 60 -1.11 -22.87 8.91
N SER A 61 -1.64 -23.47 10.00
CA SER A 61 -1.67 -24.92 10.15
C SER A 61 -2.50 -25.61 9.06
N ARG A 62 -3.65 -25.02 8.66
CA ARG A 62 -4.46 -25.52 7.54
C ARG A 62 -3.70 -25.38 6.21
N TYR A 63 -3.09 -24.22 5.98
CA TYR A 63 -2.29 -23.96 4.80
C TYR A 63 -1.12 -24.93 4.65
N ASP A 64 -0.38 -25.19 5.72
CA ASP A 64 0.76 -26.13 5.73
C ASP A 64 0.35 -27.56 5.38
N LYS A 65 -0.78 -28.03 5.91
CA LYS A 65 -1.34 -29.34 5.56
C LYS A 65 -1.68 -29.43 4.07
N GLU A 66 -2.33 -28.42 3.55
CA GLU A 66 -2.76 -28.37 2.16
C GLU A 66 -1.57 -28.21 1.21
N TYR A 67 -0.56 -27.42 1.60
CA TYR A 67 0.68 -27.26 0.88
C TYR A 67 1.47 -28.56 0.77
N GLN A 68 1.56 -29.36 1.83
CA GLN A 68 2.19 -30.68 1.83
C GLN A 68 1.44 -31.66 0.92
N ARG A 69 0.11 -31.64 0.94
CA ARG A 69 -0.71 -32.44 0.02
C ARG A 69 -0.43 -32.10 -1.44
N LYS A 70 -0.38 -30.81 -1.77
CA LYS A 70 -0.04 -30.37 -3.11
C LYS A 70 1.34 -30.85 -3.56
N GLN A 71 2.34 -30.78 -2.71
CA GLN A 71 3.69 -31.25 -3.04
C GLN A 71 3.72 -32.78 -3.30
N SER A 72 2.97 -33.56 -2.55
CA SER A 72 2.86 -35.00 -2.78
C SER A 72 2.07 -35.33 -4.05
N PHE A 73 1.06 -34.53 -4.38
CA PHE A 73 0.21 -34.73 -5.56
C PHE A 73 0.90 -34.30 -6.86
N SER A 74 1.67 -33.19 -6.86
CA SER A 74 2.39 -32.65 -8.02
C SER A 74 3.47 -33.59 -8.58
N ARG A 75 3.83 -34.64 -7.85
CA ARG A 75 4.70 -35.72 -8.37
C ARG A 75 3.98 -36.71 -9.29
N SER A 76 2.65 -36.61 -9.42
CA SER A 76 1.85 -37.64 -10.06
C SER A 76 1.09 -37.21 -11.32
N GLN A 77 0.67 -35.95 -11.50
CA GLN A 77 -0.11 -35.50 -12.67
C GLN A 77 -0.16 -33.97 -12.81
N ASP A 78 -0.21 -33.46 -14.07
CA ASP A 78 -0.53 -32.07 -14.45
C ASP A 78 -2.04 -31.77 -14.31
N VAL A 79 -2.60 -31.90 -13.12
CA VAL A 79 -4.01 -31.60 -12.84
C VAL A 79 -4.07 -30.32 -12.00
N GLU A 80 -5.00 -29.41 -12.33
CA GLU A 80 -5.29 -28.24 -11.53
C GLU A 80 -5.64 -28.65 -10.10
N TYR A 81 -4.85 -28.14 -9.13
CA TYR A 81 -5.01 -28.48 -7.74
C TYR A 81 -6.23 -27.79 -7.13
N GLN A 82 -7.20 -28.58 -6.68
CA GLN A 82 -8.37 -28.06 -5.96
C GLN A 82 -8.18 -28.22 -4.46
N TYR A 83 -8.50 -27.18 -3.70
CA TYR A 83 -8.43 -27.21 -2.24
C TYR A 83 -9.39 -28.29 -1.69
N GLN A 84 -8.93 -29.08 -0.73
CA GLN A 84 -9.77 -30.06 -0.02
C GLN A 84 -10.31 -29.48 1.29
N ASP A 85 -9.69 -28.42 1.81
CA ASP A 85 -10.13 -27.71 3.00
C ASP A 85 -10.94 -26.47 2.59
N ALA A 86 -12.27 -26.57 2.72
CA ALA A 86 -13.19 -25.49 2.34
C ALA A 86 -13.04 -24.26 3.26
N ASP A 87 -12.67 -24.45 4.52
CA ASP A 87 -12.43 -23.36 5.47
C ASP A 87 -11.18 -22.59 5.06
N LEU A 88 -10.12 -23.29 4.63
CA LEU A 88 -8.91 -22.64 4.10
C LEU A 88 -9.19 -21.86 2.81
N GLU A 89 -10.01 -22.41 1.91
CA GLU A 89 -10.40 -21.70 0.68
C GLU A 89 -11.12 -20.38 1.02
N GLN A 90 -12.02 -20.42 1.99
CA GLN A 90 -12.71 -19.23 2.48
C GLN A 90 -11.76 -18.24 3.16
N ASP A 91 -10.80 -18.73 3.95
CA ASP A 91 -9.78 -17.89 4.59
C ASP A 91 -8.91 -17.18 3.55
N ILE A 92 -8.49 -17.89 2.49
CA ILE A 92 -7.74 -17.31 1.37
C ILE A 92 -8.56 -16.25 0.65
N TYR A 93 -9.83 -16.51 0.36
CA TYR A 93 -10.71 -15.53 -0.26
C TYR A 93 -10.84 -14.25 0.59
N ASN A 94 -11.04 -14.41 1.90
CA ASN A 94 -11.13 -13.29 2.83
C ASN A 94 -9.82 -12.51 2.92
N ALA A 95 -8.68 -13.21 2.94
CA ALA A 95 -7.35 -12.59 2.94
C ALA A 95 -7.09 -11.77 1.66
N GLN A 96 -7.47 -12.30 0.50
CA GLN A 96 -7.36 -11.60 -0.79
C GLN A 96 -8.21 -10.34 -0.82
N LYS A 97 -9.47 -10.45 -0.38
CA LYS A 97 -10.39 -9.30 -0.29
C LYS A 97 -9.83 -8.22 0.64
N LYS A 98 -9.43 -8.60 1.84
CA LYS A 98 -8.84 -7.69 2.82
C LYS A 98 -7.57 -7.02 2.29
N ALA A 99 -6.71 -7.76 1.61
CA ALA A 99 -5.50 -7.23 0.99
C ALA A 99 -5.84 -6.18 -0.09
N ALA A 100 -6.81 -6.45 -0.95
CA ALA A 100 -7.27 -5.51 -1.98
C ALA A 100 -7.84 -4.23 -1.37
N ASP A 101 -8.69 -4.35 -0.35
CA ASP A 101 -9.30 -3.22 0.36
C ASP A 101 -8.22 -2.36 1.03
N THR A 102 -7.24 -2.98 1.69
CA THR A 102 -6.12 -2.29 2.36
C THR A 102 -5.26 -1.52 1.37
N VAL A 103 -4.92 -2.11 0.23
CA VAL A 103 -4.16 -1.43 -0.83
C VAL A 103 -4.95 -0.25 -1.39
N GLN A 104 -6.27 -0.41 -1.59
CA GLN A 104 -7.12 0.68 -2.07
C GLN A 104 -7.21 1.83 -1.05
N GLU A 105 -7.25 1.53 0.25
CA GLU A 105 -7.21 2.51 1.32
C GLU A 105 -5.88 3.29 1.31
N PHE A 106 -4.73 2.61 1.17
CA PHE A 106 -3.42 3.27 1.02
C PHE A 106 -3.38 4.23 -0.16
N ILE A 107 -3.91 3.82 -1.32
CA ILE A 107 -3.98 4.66 -2.52
C ILE A 107 -4.85 5.90 -2.28
N ASN A 108 -6.00 5.73 -1.64
CA ASN A 108 -6.92 6.82 -1.35
C ASN A 108 -6.31 7.84 -0.36
N ASP A 109 -5.63 7.35 0.67
CA ASP A 109 -4.94 8.19 1.64
C ASP A 109 -3.78 8.96 1.01
N PHE A 110 -3.02 8.33 0.13
CA PHE A 110 -1.96 9.00 -0.63
C PHE A 110 -2.51 10.13 -1.52
N LYS A 111 -3.56 9.85 -2.29
CA LYS A 111 -4.25 10.87 -3.12
C LYS A 111 -4.76 12.03 -2.27
N LYS A 112 -5.36 11.74 -1.11
CA LYS A 112 -5.89 12.76 -0.19
C LYS A 112 -4.77 13.63 0.40
N ARG A 113 -3.64 13.04 0.78
CA ARG A 113 -2.45 13.79 1.24
C ARG A 113 -1.89 14.68 0.15
N GLY A 114 -1.73 14.15 -1.07
CA GLY A 114 -1.26 14.91 -2.23
C GLY A 114 -2.17 16.07 -2.61
N SER A 115 -3.49 15.90 -2.57
CA SER A 115 -4.45 16.99 -2.85
C SER A 115 -4.42 18.07 -1.78
N ARG A 116 -4.28 17.69 -0.50
CA ARG A 116 -4.13 18.66 0.62
C ARG A 116 -2.84 19.47 0.49
N ALA A 117 -1.72 18.83 0.16
CA ALA A 117 -0.45 19.53 -0.06
C ALA A 117 -0.53 20.53 -1.21
N LYS A 118 -1.15 20.15 -2.35
CA LYS A 118 -1.37 21.04 -3.49
C LYS A 118 -2.29 22.21 -3.13
N SER A 119 -3.37 21.99 -2.40
CA SER A 119 -4.28 23.06 -1.98
C SER A 119 -3.62 24.02 -1.00
N ALA A 120 -2.82 23.54 -0.05
CA ALA A 120 -2.07 24.37 0.88
C ALA A 120 -1.03 25.23 0.15
N ALA A 121 -0.26 24.65 -0.77
CA ALA A 121 0.70 25.39 -1.59
C ALA A 121 0.03 26.45 -2.45
N TRP A 122 -1.12 26.17 -3.05
CA TRP A 122 -1.91 27.12 -3.82
C TRP A 122 -2.41 28.28 -2.94
N GLN A 123 -2.93 28.01 -1.74
CA GLN A 123 -3.38 29.05 -0.80
C GLN A 123 -2.22 29.96 -0.37
N GLU A 124 -1.05 29.41 -0.12
CA GLU A 124 0.12 30.18 0.25
C GLU A 124 0.62 31.06 -0.91
N ALA A 125 0.68 30.52 -2.13
CA ALA A 125 1.02 31.28 -3.34
C ALA A 125 0.01 32.45 -3.59
N LYS A 126 -1.27 32.20 -3.34
CA LYS A 126 -2.32 33.24 -3.44
C LYS A 126 -2.12 34.36 -2.43
N LYS A 127 -1.79 34.05 -1.18
CA LYS A 127 -1.48 35.04 -0.12
C LYS A 127 -0.27 35.91 -0.51
N GLN A 128 0.80 35.29 -1.01
CA GLN A 128 2.00 36.01 -1.46
C GLN A 128 1.69 36.89 -2.66
N GLY A 129 0.90 36.41 -3.62
CA GLY A 129 0.47 37.20 -4.79
C GLY A 129 -0.35 38.45 -4.41
N ILE A 130 -1.28 38.28 -3.44
CA ILE A 130 -2.08 39.44 -2.95
C ILE A 130 -1.18 40.47 -2.26
N ALA A 131 -0.20 40.03 -1.44
CA ALA A 131 0.73 40.93 -0.77
C ALA A 131 1.57 41.74 -1.76
N LEU A 132 2.05 41.13 -2.83
CA LEU A 132 2.78 41.84 -3.89
C LEU A 132 1.92 42.89 -4.59
N VAL A 133 0.68 42.56 -4.92
CA VAL A 133 -0.25 43.53 -5.54
C VAL A 133 -0.51 44.71 -4.62
N GLN A 134 -0.68 44.50 -3.32
CA GLN A 134 -0.87 45.58 -2.36
C GLN A 134 0.35 46.52 -2.28
N ILE A 135 1.56 45.97 -2.32
CA ILE A 135 2.81 46.74 -2.35
C ILE A 135 2.88 47.60 -3.62
N PHE A 136 2.56 47.03 -4.79
CA PHE A 136 2.54 47.76 -6.03
C PHE A 136 1.52 48.92 -6.04
N VAL A 137 0.30 48.67 -5.54
CA VAL A 137 -0.74 49.71 -5.41
C VAL A 137 -0.30 50.81 -4.46
N PHE A 138 0.32 50.47 -3.32
CA PHE A 138 0.86 51.47 -2.39
C PHE A 138 1.91 52.38 -3.06
N PHE A 139 2.90 51.80 -3.75
CA PHE A 139 3.92 52.60 -4.45
C PHE A 139 3.35 53.43 -5.57
N ALA A 140 2.35 52.95 -6.30
CA ALA A 140 1.65 53.75 -7.32
C ALA A 140 0.93 54.95 -6.71
N LEU A 141 0.22 54.77 -5.61
CA LEU A 141 -0.45 55.86 -4.89
C LEU A 141 0.54 56.90 -4.37
N VAL A 142 1.63 56.46 -3.75
CA VAL A 142 2.70 57.37 -3.30
C VAL A 142 3.29 58.17 -4.45
N SER A 143 3.54 57.56 -5.61
CA SER A 143 4.04 58.23 -6.80
C SER A 143 3.07 59.30 -7.34
N ILE A 144 1.76 59.02 -7.29
CA ILE A 144 0.72 59.96 -7.70
C ILE A 144 0.69 61.18 -6.76
N ILE A 145 0.74 60.93 -5.44
CA ILE A 145 0.74 62.01 -4.43
C ILE A 145 1.98 62.92 -4.59
N LEU A 146 3.15 62.31 -4.76
CA LEU A 146 4.39 63.08 -4.96
C LEU A 146 4.37 63.96 -6.23
N ARG A 147 3.72 63.47 -7.31
CA ARG A 147 3.54 64.26 -8.53
C ARG A 147 2.50 65.41 -8.40
N ALA A 148 1.51 65.21 -7.52
CA ALA A 148 0.48 66.26 -7.29
C ALA A 148 0.98 67.33 -6.33
N CYS A 149 2.04 67.14 -5.60
CA CYS A 149 2.67 68.08 -4.66
C CYS A 149 3.87 68.83 -5.26
N SER A 150 4.23 68.59 -6.54
CA SER A 150 5.28 69.26 -7.30
C SER A 150 4.67 70.17 -8.38
#